data_259c328a5a1a2f0fb03b3f05ce03c378
#
_entry.id   259c328a5a1a2f0fb03b3f05ce03c378
#
_cell.length_a   1.000
_cell.length_b   1.000
_cell.length_c   1.000
_cell.angle_alpha   90.00
_cell.angle_beta   90.00
_cell.angle_gamma   90.00
#
_symmetry.space_group_name_H-M   'P 1'
#
loop_
_entity.id
_entity.type
_entity.pdbx_description
1 polymer ?
#
loop_
_entity_poly.entity_id
_entity_poly.type
_entity_poly.pdbx_seq_one_letter_code
_entity_poly.pdbx_strand_id
1 'polypeptide(L)'
;MAGSEKTFSIRTEAGTKTLSVKIPKGIPEGGKIKLAGQGNPGIGGGPNGDMYIVIRFKEGKYRLEGNDLIQKADVYPWVAALGGEIKISAPDGQMLVKIPPGIQTDQKIRISGKGYGKPGGKRGDLYILIKIVNPRALTAEQRKLYEMLKNT
;
A
#
# COMPACT_ATOMS: atom_id res chain seq x y z
N MET A 1 7.36 3.14 3.30
CA MET A 1 7.86 1.78 3.61
C MET A 1 9.31 1.88 4.05
N ALA A 2 9.66 1.21 5.15
CA ALA A 2 11.05 1.09 5.57
C ALA A 2 11.81 0.21 4.55
N GLY A 3 13.10 0.49 4.32
CA GLY A 3 13.98 -0.41 3.57
C GLY A 3 13.96 -1.80 4.21
N SER A 4 14.03 -2.83 3.42
CA SER A 4 14.06 -4.21 3.91
C SER A 4 15.15 -5.00 3.23
N GLU A 5 15.68 -5.96 3.94
CA GLU A 5 16.57 -6.97 3.36
C GLU A 5 15.73 -8.19 3.00
N LYS A 6 15.88 -8.66 1.77
CA LYS A 6 15.20 -9.88 1.30
C LYS A 6 16.21 -10.87 0.78
N THR A 7 16.01 -12.13 1.13
CA THR A 7 16.82 -13.25 0.67
C THR A 7 16.08 -13.98 -0.44
N PHE A 8 16.75 -14.18 -1.57
CA PHE A 8 16.23 -14.89 -2.72
C PHE A 8 17.08 -16.11 -3.02
N SER A 9 16.42 -17.22 -3.36
CA SER A 9 17.09 -18.41 -3.88
C SER A 9 16.94 -18.43 -5.39
N ILE A 10 18.06 -18.48 -6.10
CA ILE A 10 18.10 -18.48 -7.55
C ILE A 10 18.67 -19.81 -8.01
N ARG A 11 18.01 -20.47 -8.96
CA ARG A 11 18.56 -21.62 -9.66
C ARG A 11 19.51 -21.16 -10.76
N THR A 12 20.74 -21.61 -10.69
CA THR A 12 21.74 -21.43 -11.72
C THR A 12 22.16 -22.80 -12.26
N GLU A 13 22.85 -22.86 -13.39
CA GLU A 13 23.40 -24.10 -13.93
C GLU A 13 24.36 -24.81 -12.96
N ALA A 14 24.99 -24.06 -12.07
CA ALA A 14 25.86 -24.57 -11.01
C ALA A 14 25.14 -24.96 -9.71
N GLY A 15 23.80 -24.89 -9.66
CA GLY A 15 23.00 -25.22 -8.48
C GLY A 15 22.16 -24.04 -7.95
N THR A 16 21.63 -24.17 -6.73
CA THR A 16 20.86 -23.15 -6.09
C THR A 16 21.76 -22.17 -5.32
N LYS A 17 21.68 -20.89 -5.66
CA LYS A 17 22.41 -19.81 -4.98
C LYS A 17 21.45 -18.95 -4.19
N THR A 18 21.79 -18.66 -2.95
CA THR A 18 21.04 -17.75 -2.08
C THR A 18 21.69 -16.37 -2.10
N LEU A 19 20.90 -15.34 -2.43
CA LEU A 19 21.34 -13.94 -2.47
C LEU A 19 20.54 -13.10 -1.48
N SER A 20 21.23 -12.33 -0.67
CA SER A 20 20.62 -11.32 0.19
C SER A 20 20.67 -9.97 -0.51
N VAL A 21 19.52 -9.35 -0.68
CA VAL A 21 19.38 -8.07 -1.39
C VAL A 21 18.79 -7.03 -0.46
N LYS A 22 19.53 -5.95 -0.30
CA LYS A 22 19.06 -4.79 0.44
C LYS A 22 18.19 -3.92 -0.45
N ILE A 23 16.90 -3.84 -0.14
CA ILE A 23 15.95 -3.01 -0.88
C ILE A 23 15.97 -1.61 -0.24
N PRO A 24 16.43 -0.59 -0.96
CA PRO A 24 16.47 0.75 -0.41
C PRO A 24 15.05 1.29 -0.15
N LYS A 25 14.95 2.11 0.88
CA LYS A 25 13.71 2.82 1.21
C LYS A 25 13.32 3.74 0.06
N GLY A 26 12.05 3.67 -0.36
CA GLY A 26 11.53 4.56 -1.38
C GLY A 26 11.86 4.18 -2.84
N ILE A 27 12.28 2.94 -3.09
CA ILE A 27 12.48 2.48 -4.47
C ILE A 27 11.14 2.51 -5.22
N PRO A 28 11.07 3.09 -6.44
CA PRO A 28 9.84 3.14 -7.22
C PRO A 28 9.48 1.77 -7.79
N GLU A 29 8.21 1.58 -8.16
CA GLU A 29 7.82 0.43 -8.95
C GLU A 29 8.56 0.39 -10.29
N GLY A 30 9.00 -0.79 -10.70
CA GLY A 30 9.87 -0.95 -11.86
C GLY A 30 11.32 -0.55 -11.64
N GLY A 31 11.66 -0.06 -10.43
CA GLY A 31 13.05 0.23 -10.05
C GLY A 31 13.92 -1.02 -10.14
N LYS A 32 15.15 -0.86 -10.60
CA LYS A 32 16.10 -1.95 -10.78
C LYS A 32 17.22 -1.87 -9.73
N ILE A 33 17.52 -3.01 -9.12
CA ILE A 33 18.68 -3.15 -8.23
C ILE A 33 19.71 -3.99 -8.99
N LYS A 34 20.90 -3.42 -9.20
CA LYS A 34 22.02 -4.10 -9.85
C LYS A 34 22.80 -4.90 -8.82
N LEU A 35 23.02 -6.17 -9.13
CA LEU A 35 23.90 -7.06 -8.38
C LEU A 35 25.09 -7.41 -9.27
N ALA A 36 26.20 -6.74 -9.01
CA ALA A 36 27.44 -6.92 -9.81
C ALA A 36 27.99 -8.35 -9.66
N GLY A 37 28.39 -8.94 -10.79
CA GLY A 37 29.01 -10.26 -10.82
C GLY A 37 28.09 -11.44 -10.45
N GLN A 38 26.78 -11.21 -10.34
CA GLN A 38 25.79 -12.23 -9.97
C GLN A 38 24.98 -12.74 -11.17
N GLY A 39 25.31 -12.28 -12.38
CA GLY A 39 24.69 -12.74 -13.62
C GLY A 39 25.28 -14.06 -14.13
N ASN A 40 25.08 -14.32 -15.43
CA ASN A 40 25.57 -15.53 -16.08
C ASN A 40 27.09 -15.58 -16.10
N PRO A 41 27.68 -16.79 -16.10
CA PRO A 41 29.14 -16.98 -16.25
C PRO A 41 29.64 -16.30 -17.54
N GLY A 42 30.80 -15.68 -17.46
CA GLY A 42 31.46 -15.10 -18.61
C GLY A 42 31.93 -16.17 -19.58
N ILE A 43 31.97 -15.87 -20.87
CA ILE A 43 32.47 -16.77 -21.91
C ILE A 43 33.99 -16.91 -21.79
N GLY A 44 34.51 -18.15 -21.86
CA GLY A 44 35.96 -18.39 -21.86
C GLY A 44 36.67 -18.10 -20.52
N GLY A 45 35.96 -18.24 -19.39
CA GLY A 45 36.51 -17.95 -18.05
C GLY A 45 36.58 -16.49 -17.68
N GLY A 46 35.88 -15.62 -18.41
CA GLY A 46 35.73 -14.22 -18.08
C GLY A 46 34.86 -13.99 -16.82
N PRO A 47 34.85 -12.78 -16.29
CA PRO A 47 34.04 -12.47 -15.12
C PRO A 47 32.53 -12.65 -15.39
N ASN A 48 31.77 -13.01 -14.36
CA ASN A 48 30.32 -13.12 -14.46
C ASN A 48 29.69 -11.76 -14.81
N GLY A 49 28.63 -11.81 -15.58
CA GLY A 49 27.81 -10.63 -15.84
C GLY A 49 27.08 -10.12 -14.58
N ASP A 50 26.34 -9.06 -14.73
CA ASP A 50 25.55 -8.48 -13.65
C ASP A 50 24.10 -9.01 -13.68
N MET A 51 23.49 -9.06 -12.52
CA MET A 51 22.07 -9.40 -12.38
C MET A 51 21.29 -8.14 -12.01
N TYR A 52 20.10 -7.99 -12.58
CA TYR A 52 19.18 -6.91 -12.24
C TYR A 52 17.90 -7.48 -11.64
N ILE A 53 17.54 -6.97 -10.46
CA ILE A 53 16.29 -7.29 -9.81
C ILE A 53 15.32 -6.14 -10.06
N VAL A 54 14.20 -6.44 -10.71
CA VAL A 54 13.12 -5.47 -10.95
C VAL A 54 12.14 -5.54 -9.79
N ILE A 55 11.91 -4.41 -9.14
CA ILE A 55 10.96 -4.31 -8.05
C ILE A 55 9.56 -4.13 -8.62
N ARG A 56 8.65 -5.02 -8.23
CA ARG A 56 7.22 -4.89 -8.48
C ARG A 56 6.46 -4.92 -7.17
N PHE A 57 5.55 -3.95 -7.00
CA PHE A 57 4.65 -3.97 -5.86
C PHE A 57 3.49 -4.92 -6.14
N LYS A 58 3.21 -5.80 -5.19
CA LYS A 58 1.94 -6.54 -5.23
C LYS A 58 0.79 -5.57 -4.96
N GLU A 59 -0.28 -5.69 -5.71
CA GLU A 59 -1.54 -5.05 -5.34
C GLU A 59 -1.90 -5.48 -3.91
N GLY A 60 -2.08 -4.52 -3.05
CA GLY A 60 -2.32 -4.73 -1.64
C GLY A 60 -3.25 -3.65 -1.09
N LYS A 61 -3.12 -3.40 0.19
CA LYS A 61 -3.89 -2.39 0.91
C LYS A 61 -3.76 -0.98 0.34
N TYR A 62 -2.63 -0.68 -0.31
CA TYR A 62 -2.31 0.63 -0.86
C TYR A 62 -2.11 0.53 -2.36
N ARG A 63 -2.67 1.50 -3.09
CA ARG A 63 -2.35 1.76 -4.49
C ARG A 63 -1.41 2.96 -4.55
N LEU A 64 -0.34 2.84 -5.31
CA LEU A 64 0.62 3.91 -5.50
C LEU A 64 0.29 4.70 -6.78
N GLU A 65 0.14 6.02 -6.64
CA GLU A 65 0.01 6.95 -7.76
C GLU A 65 1.09 8.03 -7.63
N GLY A 66 2.14 7.94 -8.45
CA GLY A 66 3.30 8.80 -8.27
C GLY A 66 3.99 8.55 -6.93
N ASN A 67 3.96 9.53 -6.04
CA ASN A 67 4.43 9.42 -4.65
C ASN A 67 3.28 9.34 -3.64
N ASP A 68 2.06 9.41 -4.12
CA ASP A 68 0.87 9.36 -3.27
C ASP A 68 0.42 7.92 -3.09
N LEU A 69 -0.10 7.64 -1.92
CA LEU A 69 -0.71 6.37 -1.60
C LEU A 69 -2.21 6.53 -1.53
N ILE A 70 -2.94 5.59 -2.10
CA ILE A 70 -4.39 5.51 -2.00
C ILE A 70 -4.75 4.27 -1.22
N GLN A 71 -5.52 4.44 -0.15
CA GLN A 71 -6.05 3.38 0.68
C GLN A 71 -7.57 3.46 0.72
N LYS A 72 -8.25 2.35 0.46
CA LYS A 72 -9.70 2.25 0.65
C LYS A 72 -10.01 2.12 2.14
N ALA A 73 -11.07 2.79 2.58
CA ALA A 73 -11.62 2.67 3.92
C ALA A 73 -13.13 2.48 3.86
N ASP A 74 -13.61 1.42 4.47
CA ASP A 74 -15.03 1.14 4.61
C ASP A 74 -15.62 1.97 5.75
N VAL A 75 -16.72 2.65 5.47
CA VAL A 75 -17.41 3.51 6.41
C VAL A 75 -18.89 3.15 6.44
N TYR A 76 -19.46 3.01 7.62
CA TYR A 76 -20.89 2.76 7.75
C TYR A 76 -21.73 3.99 7.37
N PRO A 77 -22.95 3.79 6.87
CA PRO A 77 -23.78 4.90 6.38
C PRO A 77 -24.03 5.99 7.41
N TRP A 78 -24.22 5.66 8.67
CA TRP A 78 -24.43 6.64 9.74
C TRP A 78 -23.20 7.49 10.03
N VAL A 79 -21.98 6.90 9.93
CA VAL A 79 -20.73 7.66 10.07
C VAL A 79 -20.54 8.59 8.89
N ALA A 80 -20.85 8.13 7.68
CA ALA A 80 -20.76 8.94 6.47
C ALA A 80 -21.76 10.11 6.51
N ALA A 81 -22.97 9.88 6.97
CA ALA A 81 -24.03 10.91 7.02
C ALA A 81 -23.81 11.92 8.15
N LEU A 82 -23.48 11.45 9.33
CA LEU A 82 -23.39 12.27 10.55
C LEU A 82 -21.97 12.79 10.83
N GLY A 83 -20.98 12.22 10.18
CA GLY A 83 -19.57 12.44 10.51
C GLY A 83 -19.13 11.60 11.71
N GLY A 84 -17.84 11.58 11.94
CA GLY A 84 -17.24 10.82 13.02
C GLY A 84 -15.75 10.62 12.79
N GLU A 85 -15.20 9.61 13.42
CA GLU A 85 -13.81 9.24 13.29
C GLU A 85 -13.68 7.75 12.95
N ILE A 86 -12.76 7.43 12.07
CA ILE A 86 -12.41 6.05 11.76
C ILE A 86 -10.94 5.80 12.07
N LYS A 87 -10.64 4.60 12.50
CA LYS A 87 -9.27 4.15 12.74
C LYS A 87 -8.75 3.42 11.50
N ILE A 88 -7.64 3.90 10.97
CA ILE A 88 -6.98 3.28 9.83
C ILE A 88 -5.57 2.83 10.20
N SER A 89 -5.09 1.81 9.51
CA SER A 89 -3.67 1.44 9.53
C SER A 89 -2.97 2.12 8.38
N ALA A 90 -2.25 3.19 8.65
CA ALA A 90 -1.37 3.85 7.69
C ALA A 90 0.00 3.14 7.63
N PRO A 91 0.85 3.45 6.64
CA PRO A 91 2.20 2.88 6.56
C PRO A 91 3.06 3.12 7.81
N ASP A 92 2.84 4.22 8.52
CA ASP A 92 3.57 4.61 9.72
C ASP A 92 2.93 4.08 11.04
N GLY A 93 1.82 3.38 10.96
CA GLY A 93 1.07 2.88 12.10
C GLY A 93 -0.41 3.24 12.08
N GLN A 94 -1.08 3.04 13.19
CA GLN A 94 -2.51 3.35 13.30
C GLN A 94 -2.72 4.86 13.49
N MET A 95 -3.77 5.38 12.87
CA MET A 95 -4.17 6.77 13.02
C MET A 95 -5.70 6.90 12.97
N LEU A 96 -6.21 7.95 13.60
CA LEU A 96 -7.60 8.35 13.51
C LEU A 96 -7.78 9.34 12.36
N VAL A 97 -8.80 9.12 11.56
CA VAL A 97 -9.17 10.00 10.45
C VAL A 97 -10.56 10.54 10.70
N LYS A 98 -10.66 11.85 10.70
CA LYS A 98 -11.94 12.54 10.86
C LYS A 98 -12.74 12.47 9.57
N ILE A 99 -13.97 12.01 9.66
CA ILE A 99 -14.91 11.92 8.56
C ILE A 99 -15.87 13.09 8.64
N PRO A 100 -15.88 14.00 7.67
CA PRO A 100 -16.84 15.09 7.65
C PRO A 100 -18.26 14.56 7.40
N PRO A 101 -19.29 15.17 7.99
CA PRO A 101 -20.68 14.77 7.76
C PRO A 101 -21.08 14.97 6.30
N GLY A 102 -21.84 14.03 5.76
CA GLY A 102 -22.31 14.07 4.37
C GLY A 102 -21.29 13.60 3.33
N ILE A 103 -20.21 12.96 3.74
CA ILE A 103 -19.24 12.39 2.79
C ILE A 103 -19.89 11.31 1.96
N GLN A 104 -19.52 11.25 0.68
CA GLN A 104 -20.05 10.26 -0.25
C GLN A 104 -18.99 9.19 -0.57
N THR A 105 -19.46 8.06 -1.08
CA THR A 105 -18.56 7.01 -1.59
C THR A 105 -17.67 7.56 -2.71
N ASP A 106 -16.45 7.03 -2.83
CA ASP A 106 -15.42 7.46 -3.79
C ASP A 106 -14.85 8.87 -3.57
N GLN A 107 -15.30 9.59 -2.55
CA GLN A 107 -14.60 10.79 -2.11
C GLN A 107 -13.30 10.43 -1.38
N LYS A 108 -12.31 11.31 -1.49
CA LYS A 108 -10.97 11.12 -0.92
C LYS A 108 -10.72 12.12 0.20
N ILE A 109 -10.15 11.63 1.30
CA ILE A 109 -9.60 12.46 2.37
C ILE A 109 -8.09 12.45 2.25
N ARG A 110 -7.50 13.63 2.09
CA ARG A 110 -6.05 13.81 1.97
C ARG A 110 -5.40 13.91 3.35
N ILE A 111 -4.34 13.14 3.54
CA ILE A 111 -3.48 13.21 4.72
C ILE A 111 -2.07 13.55 4.24
N SER A 112 -1.66 14.78 4.50
CA SER A 112 -0.39 15.32 4.00
C SER A 112 0.82 14.59 4.57
N GLY A 113 1.81 14.33 3.72
CA GLY A 113 3.09 13.78 4.12
C GLY A 113 3.06 12.33 4.61
N LYS A 114 1.96 11.60 4.40
CA LYS A 114 1.81 10.19 4.79
C LYS A 114 1.84 9.21 3.61
N GLY A 115 2.17 9.70 2.43
CA GLY A 115 2.36 8.92 1.22
C GLY A 115 3.70 8.19 1.17
N TYR A 116 4.10 7.81 -0.03
CA TYR A 116 5.34 7.11 -0.29
C TYR A 116 6.53 8.08 -0.29
N GLY A 117 7.58 7.73 0.45
CA GLY A 117 8.80 8.53 0.49
C GLY A 117 9.84 8.03 -0.50
N LYS A 118 10.39 8.94 -1.32
CA LYS A 118 11.58 8.67 -2.14
C LYS A 118 12.86 8.89 -1.34
N PRO A 119 13.94 8.19 -1.66
CA PRO A 119 15.25 8.48 -1.08
C PRO A 119 15.64 9.92 -1.41
N GLY A 120 15.95 10.73 -0.39
CA GLY A 120 16.36 12.14 -0.56
C GLY A 120 15.25 13.09 -1.04
N GLY A 121 13.98 12.66 -1.15
CA GLY A 121 12.85 13.45 -1.60
C GLY A 121 11.78 13.64 -0.54
N LYS A 122 10.83 14.56 -0.82
CA LYS A 122 9.65 14.74 0.00
C LYS A 122 8.74 13.50 -0.10
N ARG A 123 8.08 13.16 1.00
CA ARG A 123 6.99 12.17 0.97
C ARG A 123 5.79 12.75 0.22
N GLY A 124 5.11 11.89 -0.53
CA GLY A 124 3.79 12.20 -1.04
C GLY A 124 2.73 12.19 0.06
N ASP A 125 1.48 12.19 -0.35
CA ASP A 125 0.34 12.22 0.55
C ASP A 125 -0.36 10.84 0.58
N LEU A 126 -1.11 10.60 1.64
CA LEU A 126 -2.01 9.45 1.74
C LEU A 126 -3.44 9.93 1.48
N TYR A 127 -4.10 9.31 0.52
CA TYR A 127 -5.51 9.54 0.23
C TYR A 127 -6.34 8.37 0.75
N ILE A 128 -7.32 8.67 1.57
CA ILE A 128 -8.29 7.70 2.04
C ILE A 128 -9.51 7.75 1.13
N LEU A 129 -9.67 6.71 0.32
CA LEU A 129 -10.83 6.57 -0.58
C LEU A 129 -11.99 5.96 0.20
N ILE A 130 -13.03 6.74 0.41
CA ILE A 130 -14.18 6.33 1.19
C ILE A 130 -15.05 5.36 0.41
N LYS A 131 -15.41 4.26 1.04
CA LYS A 131 -16.40 3.30 0.55
C LYS A 131 -17.49 3.17 1.62
N ILE A 132 -18.69 3.61 1.31
CA ILE A 132 -19.85 3.46 2.20
C ILE A 132 -20.35 2.02 2.04
N VAL A 133 -20.36 1.29 3.13
CA VAL A 133 -20.76 -0.12 3.18
C VAL A 133 -21.83 -0.33 4.25
N ASN A 134 -22.75 -1.23 3.98
CA ASN A 134 -23.71 -1.66 5.00
C ASN A 134 -23.07 -2.69 5.94
N PRO A 135 -23.51 -2.79 7.20
CA PRO A 135 -23.16 -3.92 8.05
C PRO A 135 -23.58 -5.24 7.38
N ARG A 136 -22.74 -6.26 7.52
CA ARG A 136 -23.06 -7.59 6.95
C ARG A 136 -24.29 -8.22 7.58
N ALA A 137 -24.51 -7.97 8.87
CA ALA A 137 -25.69 -8.39 9.61
C ALA A 137 -26.19 -7.23 10.46
N LEU A 138 -27.47 -6.92 10.36
CA LEU A 138 -28.11 -5.91 11.18
C LEU A 138 -28.60 -6.52 12.50
N THR A 139 -28.37 -5.82 13.60
CA THR A 139 -29.06 -6.12 14.86
C THR A 139 -30.54 -5.76 14.72
N ALA A 140 -31.39 -6.30 15.62
CA ALA A 140 -32.82 -5.98 15.63
C ALA A 140 -33.07 -4.47 15.76
N GLU A 141 -32.30 -3.80 16.60
CA GLU A 141 -32.36 -2.36 16.79
C GLU A 141 -31.92 -1.59 15.54
N GLN A 142 -30.80 -1.97 14.93
CA GLN A 142 -30.32 -1.37 13.67
C GLN A 142 -31.36 -1.51 12.56
N ARG A 143 -31.96 -2.69 12.42
CA ARG A 143 -33.03 -2.93 11.43
C ARG A 143 -34.20 -1.99 11.64
N LYS A 144 -34.64 -1.85 12.88
CA LYS A 144 -35.74 -0.94 13.25
C LYS A 144 -35.44 0.50 12.88
N LEU A 145 -34.22 0.98 13.17
CA LEU A 145 -33.79 2.33 12.81
C LEU A 145 -33.73 2.55 11.30
N TYR A 146 -33.25 1.57 10.53
CA TYR A 146 -33.26 1.63 9.07
C TYR A 146 -34.67 1.64 8.48
N GLU A 147 -35.59 0.86 9.03
CA GLU A 147 -36.99 0.87 8.63
C GLU A 147 -37.66 2.21 8.91
N MET A 148 -37.39 2.81 10.06
CA MET A 148 -37.85 4.16 10.38
C MET A 148 -37.30 5.18 9.37
N LEU A 149 -36.01 5.12 9.05
CA LEU A 149 -35.38 6.01 8.08
C LEU A 149 -35.99 5.84 6.67
N LYS A 150 -36.27 4.60 6.26
CA LYS A 150 -36.91 4.28 4.99
C LYS A 150 -38.28 4.94 4.83
N ASN A 151 -39.01 5.10 5.92
CA ASN A 151 -40.38 5.61 5.95
C ASN A 151 -40.48 7.15 6.12
N THR A 152 -39.31 7.83 6.11
CA THR A 152 -39.26 9.31 6.18
C THR A 152 -39.30 10.01 4.80
#